data_8acd08ca0195a62705452f52db7144a7
#
_entry.id   8acd08ca0195a62705452f52db7144a7
#
_cell.length_a   1.000
_cell.length_b   1.000
_cell.length_c   1.000
_cell.angle_alpha   90.00
_cell.angle_beta   90.00
_cell.angle_gamma   90.00
#
_symmetry.space_group_name_H-M   'P 1'
#
loop_
_entity.id
_entity.type
_entity.pdbx_description
1 polymer ?
#
loop_
_entity_poly.entity_id
_entity_poly.type
_entity_poly.pdbx_seq_one_letter_code
_entity_poly.pdbx_strand_id
1 'polypeptide(L)' 'MDRHTLRAALSAAGVPDGYYRIEGVHEPVPTPPDFLFLRRAGDGAWETGAYERGVYEVVARDPGEGAACERLLRLLT' A
#
# COMPACT_ATOMS: atom_id res chain seq x y z
N MET A 1 -6.70 5.42 10.55
CA MET A 1 -5.49 4.59 10.80
C MET A 1 -4.31 5.22 10.05
N ASP A 2 -3.11 5.02 10.54
CA ASP A 2 -1.92 5.46 9.86
C ASP A 2 -1.20 4.27 9.19
N ARG A 3 -0.11 4.55 8.48
CA ARG A 3 0.63 3.52 7.76
C ARG A 3 1.24 2.46 8.67
N HIS A 4 1.65 2.83 9.87
CA HIS A 4 2.23 1.88 10.83
C HIS A 4 1.15 0.94 11.37
N THR A 5 -0.04 1.48 11.65
CA THR A 5 -1.18 0.68 12.08
C THR A 5 -1.63 -0.26 10.95
N LEU A 6 -1.62 0.22 9.70
CA LEU A 6 -1.92 -0.60 8.53
C LEU A 6 -0.95 -1.78 8.43
N ARG A 7 0.35 -1.52 8.58
CA ARG A 7 1.37 -2.59 8.53
C ARG A 7 1.09 -3.66 9.58
N ALA A 8 0.78 -3.23 10.81
CA ALA A 8 0.46 -4.15 11.90
C ALA A 8 -0.80 -4.95 11.61
N ALA A 9 -1.84 -4.31 11.05
CA ALA A 9 -3.09 -4.96 10.72
C ALA A 9 -2.92 -6.02 9.62
N LEU A 10 -2.15 -5.70 8.58
CA LEU A 10 -1.87 -6.64 7.50
C LEU A 10 -1.08 -7.85 8.00
N SER A 11 -0.08 -7.62 8.85
CA SER A 11 0.70 -8.70 9.46
C SER A 11 -0.20 -9.59 10.32
N ALA A 12 -1.07 -8.99 11.15
CA ALA A 12 -1.99 -9.74 12.00
C ALA A 12 -3.00 -10.54 11.18
N ALA A 13 -3.38 -10.06 9.99
CA ALA A 13 -4.30 -10.75 9.10
C ALA A 13 -3.61 -11.87 8.30
N GLY A 14 -2.29 -12.02 8.44
CA GLY A 14 -1.54 -13.07 7.75
C GLY A 14 -1.24 -12.75 6.29
N VAL A 15 -1.32 -11.50 5.88
CA VAL A 15 -0.99 -11.11 4.51
C VAL A 15 0.53 -11.21 4.32
N PRO A 16 1.02 -11.97 3.34
CA PRO A 16 2.46 -12.12 3.12
C PRO A 16 3.13 -10.79 2.82
N ASP A 17 4.36 -10.60 3.33
CA ASP A 17 5.13 -9.36 3.20
C ASP A 17 5.36 -8.92 1.76
N GLY A 18 5.44 -9.86 0.82
CA GLY A 18 5.66 -9.56 -0.58
C GLY A 18 4.42 -9.12 -1.36
N TYR A 19 3.26 -9.08 -0.73
CA TYR A 19 2.00 -8.74 -1.38
C TYR A 19 1.73 -7.25 -1.42
N TYR A 20 2.47 -6.44 -0.65
CA TYR A 20 2.18 -5.02 -0.54
C TYR A 20 3.42 -4.21 -0.25
N ARG A 21 3.34 -2.92 -0.59
CA ARG A 21 4.36 -1.92 -0.30
C ARG A 21 3.67 -0.70 0.31
N ILE A 22 4.18 -0.25 1.43
CA ILE A 22 3.69 0.97 2.11
C ILE A 22 4.85 1.94 2.15
N GLU A 23 4.78 3.02 1.38
CA GLU A 23 5.86 4.00 1.29
C GLU A 23 6.30 4.50 2.65
N GLY A 24 7.59 4.41 2.92
CA GLY A 24 8.19 4.86 4.17
C GLY A 24 8.02 3.91 5.35
N VAL A 25 7.27 2.81 5.21
CA VAL A 25 6.99 1.89 6.31
C VAL A 25 7.38 0.45 5.96
N HIS A 26 6.97 -0.04 4.79
CA HIS A 26 7.24 -1.41 4.38
C HIS A 26 7.57 -1.43 2.88
N GLU A 27 8.84 -1.58 2.57
CA GLU A 27 9.33 -1.56 1.20
C GLU A 27 10.16 -2.80 0.96
N PRO A 28 9.53 -3.91 0.53
CA PRO A 28 10.22 -5.20 0.38
C PRO A 28 11.42 -5.13 -0.57
N VAL A 29 12.50 -5.81 -0.18
CA VAL A 29 13.74 -5.89 -0.97
C VAL A 29 14.17 -7.34 -1.03
N PRO A 30 14.46 -7.90 -2.21
CA PRO A 30 14.31 -7.28 -3.53
C PRO A 30 12.85 -7.02 -3.87
N THR A 31 12.63 -6.11 -4.83
CA THR A 31 11.27 -5.72 -5.23
C THR A 31 10.52 -6.93 -5.80
N PRO A 32 9.37 -7.30 -5.22
CA PRO A 32 8.56 -8.38 -5.77
C PRO A 32 8.04 -8.05 -7.17
N PRO A 33 7.73 -9.06 -8.01
CA PRO A 33 7.24 -8.80 -9.36
C PRO A 33 5.84 -8.17 -9.40
N ASP A 34 5.02 -8.48 -8.40
CA ASP A 34 3.64 -7.98 -8.32
C ASP A 34 3.31 -7.66 -6.86
N PHE A 35 2.69 -6.51 -6.61
CA PHE A 35 2.20 -6.15 -5.28
C PHE A 35 1.20 -4.99 -5.37
N LEU A 36 0.42 -4.81 -4.32
CA LEU A 36 -0.40 -3.61 -4.14
C LEU A 36 0.41 -2.57 -3.37
N PHE A 37 0.17 -1.30 -3.64
CA PHE A 37 0.95 -0.24 -3.01
C PHE A 37 0.10 0.88 -2.43
N LEU A 38 0.68 1.57 -1.47
CA LEU A 38 0.21 2.83 -0.93
C LEU A 38 1.36 3.81 -0.99
N ARG A 39 1.16 4.95 -1.64
CA ARG A 39 2.19 5.98 -1.75
C ARG A 39 1.60 7.38 -1.68
N ARG A 40 2.42 8.34 -1.28
CA ARG A 40 2.01 9.73 -1.27
C ARG A 40 2.29 10.35 -2.64
N ALA A 41 1.30 11.06 -3.18
CA ALA A 41 1.47 11.78 -4.44
C ALA A 41 2.13 13.14 -4.19
N GLY A 42 2.63 13.76 -5.28
CA GLY A 42 3.32 15.04 -5.19
C GLY A 42 2.45 16.20 -4.71
N ASP A 43 1.13 16.08 -4.87
CA ASP A 43 0.17 17.09 -4.41
C ASP A 43 -0.32 16.86 -2.96
N GLY A 44 0.23 15.86 -2.27
CA GLY A 44 -0.13 15.54 -0.90
C GLY A 44 -1.28 14.55 -0.74
N ALA A 45 -1.94 14.18 -1.83
CA ALA A 45 -2.92 13.10 -1.79
C ALA A 45 -2.22 11.74 -1.64
N TRP A 46 -2.99 10.70 -1.38
CA TRP A 46 -2.49 9.33 -1.24
C TRP A 46 -3.01 8.46 -2.37
N GLU A 47 -2.13 7.68 -2.96
CA GLU A 47 -2.47 6.81 -4.08
C GLU A 47 -2.36 5.35 -3.67
N THR A 48 -3.39 4.59 -4.03
CA THR A 48 -3.44 3.14 -3.83
C THR A 48 -3.55 2.51 -5.20
N GLY A 49 -2.81 1.44 -5.44
CA GLY A 49 -2.85 0.80 -6.74
C GLY A 49 -2.11 -0.51 -6.78
N ALA A 50 -1.80 -0.96 -7.98
CA ALA A 50 -1.12 -2.21 -8.24
C ALA A 50 0.18 -1.96 -9.01
N TYR A 51 1.21 -2.71 -8.63
CA TYR A 51 2.47 -2.75 -9.36
C TYR A 51 2.57 -4.12 -10.01
N GLU A 52 2.85 -4.13 -11.31
CA GLU A 52 3.01 -5.37 -12.06
C GLU A 52 4.13 -5.20 -13.08
N ARG A 53 5.17 -6.02 -12.94
CA ARG A 53 6.30 -6.09 -13.88
C ARG A 53 6.90 -4.73 -14.23
N GLY A 54 7.14 -3.90 -13.23
CA GLY A 54 7.76 -2.59 -13.40
C GLY A 54 6.80 -1.45 -13.68
N VAL A 55 5.49 -1.71 -13.75
CA VAL A 55 4.48 -0.69 -14.04
C VAL A 55 3.59 -0.44 -12.83
N TYR A 56 3.53 0.83 -12.40
CA TYR A 56 2.60 1.27 -11.36
C TYR A 56 1.30 1.71 -11.99
N GLU A 57 0.19 1.17 -11.50
CA GLU A 57 -1.16 1.57 -11.93
C GLU A 57 -1.92 2.08 -10.71
N VAL A 58 -2.27 3.36 -10.72
CA VAL A 58 -3.06 3.96 -9.65
C VAL A 58 -4.51 3.58 -9.81
N VAL A 59 -5.10 2.96 -8.79
CA VAL A 59 -6.48 2.52 -8.80
C VAL A 59 -7.39 3.54 -8.10
N ALA A 60 -6.87 4.20 -7.06
CA ALA A 60 -7.64 5.17 -6.29
C ALA A 60 -6.75 6.25 -5.69
N ARG A 61 -7.34 7.42 -5.47
CA ARG A 61 -6.69 8.53 -4.76
C ARG A 61 -7.58 8.95 -3.61
N ASP A 62 -6.97 9.22 -2.47
CA ASP A 62 -7.66 9.69 -1.29
C ASP A 62 -6.94 10.92 -0.74
N PRO A 63 -7.67 11.93 -0.23
CA PRO A 63 -7.02 13.12 0.29
C PRO A 63 -6.29 12.89 1.61
N GLY A 64 -6.66 11.85 2.36
CA GLY A 64 -6.09 11.56 3.68
C GLY A 64 -5.46 10.19 3.76
N GLU A 65 -4.42 10.09 4.60
CA GLU A 65 -3.71 8.84 4.85
C GLU A 65 -4.62 7.75 5.39
N GLY A 66 -5.51 8.09 6.33
CA GLY A 66 -6.39 7.12 6.96
C GLY A 66 -7.31 6.41 5.98
N ALA A 67 -7.96 7.16 5.09
CA ALA A 67 -8.85 6.59 4.09
C ALA A 67 -8.09 5.69 3.12
N ALA A 68 -6.90 6.11 2.71
CA ALA A 68 -6.06 5.31 1.81
C ALA A 68 -5.60 4.01 2.47
N CYS A 69 -5.21 4.06 3.74
CA CYS A 69 -4.83 2.88 4.51
C CYS A 69 -5.98 1.88 4.62
N GLU A 70 -7.18 2.36 4.90
CA GLU A 70 -8.35 1.49 5.00
C GLU A 70 -8.68 0.85 3.65
N ARG A 71 -8.50 1.60 2.57
CA ARG A 71 -8.69 1.06 1.22
C ARG A 71 -7.72 -0.08 0.93
N LEU A 72 -6.42 0.11 1.21
CA LEU A 72 -5.44 -0.95 0.96
C LEU A 72 -5.72 -2.18 1.83
N LEU A 73 -6.10 -1.98 3.08
CA LEU A 73 -6.47 -3.08 3.97
C LEU A 73 -7.63 -3.89 3.38
N ARG A 74 -8.67 -3.22 2.88
CA ARG A 74 -9.81 -3.91 2.27
C ARG A 74 -9.42 -4.68 1.01
N LEU A 75 -8.52 -4.13 0.21
CA LEU A 75 -8.06 -4.79 -1.01
C LEU A 75 -7.28 -6.07 -0.72
N LEU A 76 -6.59 -6.13 0.42
CA LEU A 76 -5.72 -7.27 0.78
C LEU A 76 -6.39 -8.26 1.74
N THR A 77 -7.52 -7.90 2.28
CA THR A 77 -8.28 -8.76 3.19
C THR A 77 -9.72 -8.91 2.71
#